data_c754d0e0385a99596d25f2c62464f4f9
#
_entry.id   c754d0e0385a99596d25f2c62464f4f9
#
_cell.length_a   1.000
_cell.length_b   1.000
_cell.length_c   1.000
_cell.angle_alpha   90.00
_cell.angle_beta   90.00
_cell.angle_gamma   90.00
#
_symmetry.space_group_name_H-M   'P 1'
#
loop_
_entity.id
_entity.type
_entity.pdbx_description
1 polymer ?
#
loop_
_entity_poly.entity_id
_entity_poly.type
_entity_poly.pdbx_seq_one_letter_code
_entity_poly.pdbx_strand_id
1 'polypeptide(L)'
;QSYKDIITSFLLLCSSFGVTALFTQKMDEYAGNEPLAGVRYASMFDGIVFLGTLEIESAVHKVISVLKMRGGSYSTDLREITCDARGLTVLEKFVGLSGILSGNVQGQYKKTVEELFQPLYFVRDFIDMLAGGAMDEQQRAMIVANLQSEVGKLVGKLKTHFDVK
;
A
#
# COMPACT_ATOMS: atom_id res chain seq x y z
N GLN A 1 -13.04 -26.72 28.98
CA GLN A 1 -13.73 -26.03 27.86
C GLN A 1 -12.74 -25.10 27.20
N SER A 2 -12.53 -25.27 25.90
CA SER A 2 -11.62 -24.38 25.15
C SER A 2 -12.26 -23.00 24.97
N TYR A 3 -11.45 -21.96 24.95
CA TYR A 3 -11.92 -20.59 24.61
C TYR A 3 -12.70 -20.56 23.30
N LYS A 4 -12.29 -21.39 22.34
CA LYS A 4 -12.99 -21.58 21.07
C LYS A 4 -14.43 -22.07 21.27
N ASP A 5 -14.64 -23.04 22.14
CA ASP A 5 -15.98 -23.63 22.36
C ASP A 5 -16.92 -22.59 22.97
N ILE A 6 -16.42 -21.73 23.87
CA ILE A 6 -17.19 -20.66 24.49
C ILE A 6 -17.62 -19.64 23.44
N ILE A 7 -16.68 -19.16 22.62
CA ILE A 7 -16.99 -18.18 21.56
C ILE A 7 -17.95 -18.78 20.53
N THR A 8 -17.75 -20.04 20.13
CA THR A 8 -18.64 -20.72 19.18
C THR A 8 -20.06 -20.81 19.74
N SER A 9 -20.21 -21.25 20.98
CA SER A 9 -21.52 -21.38 21.62
C SER A 9 -22.22 -20.04 21.75
N PHE A 10 -21.47 -18.99 22.10
CA PHE A 10 -22.01 -17.65 22.22
C PHE A 10 -22.46 -17.08 20.85
N LEU A 11 -21.67 -17.26 19.80
CA LEU A 11 -22.02 -16.82 18.44
C LEU A 11 -23.27 -17.56 17.92
N LEU A 12 -23.37 -18.86 18.16
CA LEU A 12 -24.55 -19.66 17.81
C LEU A 12 -25.79 -19.14 18.55
N LEU A 13 -25.65 -18.80 19.81
CA LEU A 13 -26.75 -18.23 20.60
C LEU A 13 -27.20 -16.87 20.03
N CYS A 14 -26.25 -15.95 19.78
CA CYS A 14 -26.54 -14.66 19.15
C CYS A 14 -27.26 -14.84 17.80
N SER A 15 -26.78 -15.75 16.95
CA SER A 15 -27.39 -16.06 15.67
C SER A 15 -28.80 -16.60 15.80
N SER A 16 -29.06 -17.49 16.77
CA SER A 16 -30.40 -18.09 16.98
C SER A 16 -31.45 -17.07 17.44
N PHE A 17 -31.03 -16.01 18.11
CA PHE A 17 -31.89 -14.91 18.52
C PHE A 17 -31.88 -13.70 17.60
N GLY A 18 -31.20 -13.76 16.45
CA GLY A 18 -31.06 -12.64 15.52
C GLY A 18 -30.31 -11.44 16.11
N VAL A 19 -29.40 -11.68 17.07
CA VAL A 19 -28.62 -10.64 17.75
C VAL A 19 -27.34 -10.39 17.00
N THR A 20 -27.07 -9.12 16.68
CA THR A 20 -25.76 -8.68 16.21
C THR A 20 -24.81 -8.51 17.38
N ALA A 21 -23.67 -9.21 17.35
CA ALA A 21 -22.64 -9.13 18.39
C ALA A 21 -21.37 -8.49 17.82
N LEU A 22 -20.83 -7.51 18.54
CA LEU A 22 -19.58 -6.86 18.23
C LEU A 22 -18.51 -7.26 19.26
N PHE A 23 -17.40 -7.80 18.76
CA PHE A 23 -16.26 -8.19 19.58
C PHE A 23 -15.07 -7.31 19.27
N THR A 24 -14.31 -6.96 20.27
CA THR A 24 -13.02 -6.30 20.10
C THR A 24 -11.91 -7.22 20.59
N GLN A 25 -10.85 -7.33 19.82
CA GLN A 25 -9.66 -8.09 20.16
C GLN A 25 -8.43 -7.22 19.93
N LYS A 26 -7.59 -7.09 20.96
CA LYS A 26 -6.28 -6.49 20.78
C LYS A 26 -5.38 -7.47 20.02
N MET A 27 -4.68 -6.97 19.02
CA MET A 27 -3.65 -7.71 18.32
C MET A 27 -2.28 -7.31 18.90
N ASP A 28 -1.54 -8.28 19.45
CA ASP A 28 -0.27 -8.01 20.11
C ASP A 28 0.89 -7.79 19.12
N GLU A 29 0.82 -8.41 17.94
CA GLU A 29 1.73 -8.19 16.81
C GLU A 29 1.05 -8.55 15.49
N TYR A 30 1.43 -7.87 14.42
CA TYR A 30 1.14 -8.32 13.06
C TYR A 30 2.01 -9.53 12.75
N ALA A 31 1.47 -10.73 12.87
CA ALA A 31 2.16 -11.97 12.56
C ALA A 31 2.21 -12.19 11.03
N GLY A 32 3.23 -11.61 10.38
CA GLY A 32 3.55 -11.91 8.99
C GLY A 32 2.68 -11.21 7.94
N ASN A 33 2.78 -11.66 6.69
CA ASN A 33 2.17 -11.05 5.50
C ASN A 33 0.64 -11.24 5.38
N GLU A 34 0.00 -11.93 6.33
CA GLU A 34 -1.44 -12.19 6.27
C GLU A 34 -2.17 -11.41 7.37
N PRO A 35 -2.97 -10.40 7.02
CA PRO A 35 -3.72 -9.58 7.98
C PRO A 35 -4.68 -10.39 8.87
N LEU A 36 -5.15 -11.53 8.38
CA LEU A 36 -6.08 -12.41 9.11
C LEU A 36 -5.38 -13.47 9.97
N ALA A 37 -4.06 -13.69 9.79
CA ALA A 37 -3.32 -14.70 10.56
C ALA A 37 -3.29 -14.37 12.07
N GLY A 38 -3.32 -13.08 12.43
CA GLY A 38 -3.41 -12.62 13.82
C GLY A 38 -4.81 -12.70 14.42
N VAL A 39 -5.87 -12.88 13.61
CA VAL A 39 -7.24 -12.97 14.10
C VAL A 39 -7.60 -14.42 14.37
N ARG A 40 -7.49 -14.83 15.62
CA ARG A 40 -7.93 -16.18 16.03
C ARG A 40 -9.41 -16.35 15.69
N TYR A 41 -9.71 -17.50 15.05
CA TYR A 41 -11.09 -17.87 14.69
C TYR A 41 -11.76 -16.94 13.66
N ALA A 42 -11.00 -16.33 12.76
CA ALA A 42 -11.53 -15.45 11.72
C ALA A 42 -12.67 -16.09 10.89
N SER A 43 -12.67 -17.42 10.74
CA SER A 43 -13.71 -18.17 10.04
C SER A 43 -15.08 -18.10 10.68
N MET A 44 -15.17 -17.78 11.98
CA MET A 44 -16.42 -17.79 12.76
C MET A 44 -17.17 -16.45 12.67
N PHE A 45 -16.51 -15.37 12.30
CA PHE A 45 -17.11 -14.04 12.21
C PHE A 45 -17.61 -13.74 10.79
N ASP A 46 -18.73 -13.02 10.70
CA ASP A 46 -19.30 -12.59 9.43
C ASP A 46 -18.58 -11.37 8.87
N GLY A 47 -18.10 -10.49 9.72
CA GLY A 47 -17.29 -9.32 9.38
C GLY A 47 -16.08 -9.18 10.28
N ILE A 48 -14.98 -8.67 9.72
CA ILE A 48 -13.77 -8.33 10.46
C ILE A 48 -13.30 -6.97 9.98
N VAL A 49 -13.22 -6.05 10.92
CA VAL A 49 -12.72 -4.70 10.69
C VAL A 49 -11.41 -4.54 11.44
N PHE A 50 -10.40 -4.10 10.75
CA PHE A 50 -9.11 -3.77 11.31
C PHE A 50 -9.05 -2.29 11.68
N LEU A 51 -8.57 -2.01 12.88
CA LEU A 51 -8.19 -0.68 13.35
C LEU A 51 -6.74 -0.73 13.80
N GLY A 52 -5.94 0.21 13.35
CA GLY A 52 -4.52 0.23 13.68
C GLY A 52 -3.90 1.61 13.59
N THR A 53 -2.60 1.64 13.81
CA THR A 53 -1.76 2.83 13.62
C THR A 53 -0.60 2.49 12.70
N LEU A 54 -0.23 3.44 11.86
CA LEU A 54 0.89 3.32 10.93
C LEU A 54 1.78 4.53 11.05
N GLU A 55 3.08 4.32 10.90
CA GLU A 55 4.02 5.40 10.72
C GLU A 55 4.31 5.58 9.23
N ILE A 56 4.01 6.78 8.72
CA ILE A 56 4.25 7.18 7.34
C ILE A 56 4.95 8.54 7.38
N GLU A 57 6.13 8.65 6.77
CA GLU A 57 6.91 9.90 6.72
C GLU A 57 7.11 10.55 8.11
N SER A 58 7.39 9.71 9.13
CA SER A 58 7.57 10.12 10.53
C SER A 58 6.32 10.71 11.21
N ALA A 59 5.14 10.51 10.62
CA ALA A 59 3.84 10.83 11.21
C ALA A 59 3.06 9.56 11.54
N VAL A 60 2.34 9.57 12.66
CA VAL A 60 1.49 8.44 13.07
C VAL A 60 0.07 8.66 12.58
N HIS A 61 -0.39 7.78 11.70
CA HIS A 61 -1.73 7.78 11.12
C HIS A 61 -2.57 6.66 11.73
N LYS A 62 -3.81 6.97 12.09
CA LYS A 62 -4.80 5.96 12.49
C LYS A 62 -5.51 5.44 11.26
N VAL A 63 -5.71 4.14 11.18
CA VAL A 63 -6.22 3.50 9.96
C VAL A 63 -7.33 2.51 10.26
N ILE A 64 -8.20 2.32 9.25
CA ILE A 64 -9.28 1.33 9.23
C ILE A 64 -9.26 0.58 7.90
N SER A 65 -9.56 -0.71 7.94
CA SER A 65 -9.82 -1.53 6.75
C SER A 65 -10.83 -2.63 7.07
N VAL A 66 -11.64 -3.01 6.09
CA VAL A 66 -12.49 -4.20 6.19
C VAL A 66 -11.70 -5.40 5.65
N LEU A 67 -11.32 -6.32 6.52
CA LEU A 67 -10.55 -7.50 6.15
C LEU A 67 -11.44 -8.65 5.67
N LYS A 68 -12.70 -8.68 6.12
CA LYS A 68 -13.66 -9.70 5.77
C LYS A 68 -15.08 -9.16 5.91
N MET A 69 -15.96 -9.56 4.99
CA MET A 69 -17.41 -9.37 5.08
C MET A 69 -18.12 -10.52 4.36
N ARG A 70 -19.09 -11.14 5.00
CA ARG A 70 -19.96 -12.14 4.39
C ARG A 70 -21.24 -11.47 3.87
N GLY A 71 -21.77 -11.99 2.79
CA GLY A 71 -23.08 -11.59 2.28
C GLY A 71 -23.11 -10.35 1.38
N GLY A 72 -21.96 -9.80 0.98
CA GLY A 72 -21.90 -8.66 0.07
C GLY A 72 -20.49 -8.35 -0.43
N SER A 73 -20.42 -7.44 -1.40
CA SER A 73 -19.16 -6.84 -1.84
C SER A 73 -18.70 -5.78 -0.84
N TYR A 74 -17.40 -5.68 -0.60
CA TYR A 74 -16.80 -4.68 0.27
C TYR A 74 -15.46 -4.22 -0.27
N SER A 75 -15.04 -3.02 0.11
CA SER A 75 -13.70 -2.51 -0.19
C SER A 75 -12.75 -2.96 0.91
N THR A 76 -11.59 -3.46 0.50
CA THR A 76 -10.45 -3.77 1.36
C THR A 76 -9.46 -2.59 1.46
N ASP A 77 -9.84 -1.42 0.92
CA ASP A 77 -9.00 -0.23 0.97
C ASP A 77 -8.65 0.11 2.41
N LEU A 78 -7.38 0.42 2.63
CA LEU A 78 -6.93 0.99 3.89
C LEU A 78 -7.18 2.50 3.85
N ARG A 79 -7.93 3.00 4.83
CA ARG A 79 -8.33 4.41 4.92
C ARG A 79 -7.80 5.02 6.20
N GLU A 80 -7.46 6.28 6.14
CA GLU A 80 -7.16 7.05 7.33
C GLU A 80 -8.42 7.36 8.12
N ILE A 81 -8.30 7.41 9.45
CA ILE A 81 -9.37 7.85 10.33
C ILE A 81 -8.89 8.96 11.26
N THR A 82 -9.76 9.90 11.51
CA THR A 82 -9.58 10.92 12.55
C THR A 82 -10.63 10.77 13.62
N CYS A 83 -10.28 11.16 14.84
CA CYS A 83 -11.17 11.13 15.99
C CYS A 83 -11.17 12.51 16.64
N ASP A 84 -12.31 13.18 16.65
CA ASP A 84 -12.49 14.48 17.28
C ASP A 84 -13.74 14.48 18.21
N ALA A 85 -14.13 15.65 18.72
CA ALA A 85 -15.30 15.79 19.60
C ALA A 85 -16.63 15.37 18.95
N ARG A 86 -16.69 15.28 17.62
CA ARG A 86 -17.87 14.84 16.83
C ARG A 86 -17.88 13.34 16.59
N GLY A 87 -16.78 12.65 16.90
CA GLY A 87 -16.65 11.21 16.73
C GLY A 87 -15.54 10.80 15.74
N LEU A 88 -15.72 9.66 15.11
CA LEU A 88 -14.79 9.07 14.16
C LEU A 88 -15.18 9.43 12.74
N THR A 89 -14.23 9.97 11.97
CA THR A 89 -14.40 10.29 10.55
C THR A 89 -13.44 9.42 9.73
N VAL A 90 -13.97 8.75 8.72
CA VAL A 90 -13.17 7.99 7.74
C VAL A 90 -12.81 8.92 6.59
N LEU A 91 -11.52 9.02 6.32
CA LEU A 91 -10.95 9.85 5.26
C LEU A 91 -10.70 9.05 3.97
N GLU A 92 -9.99 9.66 3.05
CA GLU A 92 -9.62 9.03 1.79
C GLU A 92 -8.70 7.82 2.00
N LYS A 93 -8.62 6.96 1.00
CA LYS A 93 -7.72 5.81 1.01
C LYS A 93 -6.28 6.24 0.80
N PHE A 94 -5.36 5.51 1.38
CA PHE A 94 -3.95 5.67 1.08
C PHE A 94 -3.66 5.25 -0.36
N VAL A 95 -2.97 6.10 -1.09
CA VAL A 95 -2.56 5.86 -2.48
C VAL A 95 -1.04 5.74 -2.53
N GLY A 96 -0.53 4.81 -3.32
CA GLY A 96 0.91 4.66 -3.54
C GLY A 96 1.68 4.02 -2.37
N LEU A 97 1.01 3.40 -1.42
CA LEU A 97 1.63 2.66 -0.32
C LEU A 97 1.33 1.16 -0.45
N SER A 98 2.33 0.32 -0.24
CA SER A 98 2.19 -1.14 -0.20
C SER A 98 2.83 -1.71 1.07
N GLY A 99 2.44 -2.93 1.45
CA GLY A 99 3.00 -3.60 2.63
C GLY A 99 2.56 -3.01 3.97
N ILE A 100 1.54 -2.16 3.98
CA ILE A 100 1.07 -1.45 5.17
C ILE A 100 0.62 -2.43 6.25
N LEU A 101 -0.17 -3.43 5.87
CA LEU A 101 -0.72 -4.42 6.80
C LEU A 101 0.32 -5.44 7.28
N SER A 102 1.45 -5.57 6.60
CA SER A 102 2.56 -6.45 7.02
C SER A 102 3.60 -5.73 7.89
N GLY A 103 3.37 -4.46 8.25
CA GLY A 103 4.32 -3.66 9.01
C GLY A 103 5.55 -3.20 8.20
N ASN A 104 5.62 -3.56 6.92
CA ASN A 104 6.71 -3.21 6.02
C ASN A 104 6.22 -2.19 5.00
N VAL A 105 5.92 -0.98 5.47
CA VAL A 105 5.41 0.10 4.61
C VAL A 105 6.46 0.48 3.59
N GLN A 106 6.21 0.13 2.34
CA GLN A 106 7.02 0.59 1.20
C GLN A 106 6.20 1.62 0.42
N GLY A 107 6.70 2.85 0.41
CA GLY A 107 6.15 3.87 -0.48
C GLY A 107 6.44 3.49 -1.94
N GLN A 108 5.40 3.24 -2.73
CA GLN A 108 5.56 3.07 -4.18
C GLN A 108 6.22 4.31 -4.80
N TYR A 109 6.06 5.48 -4.18
CA TYR A 109 6.73 6.71 -4.59
C TYR A 109 8.25 6.56 -4.63
N LYS A 110 8.87 5.92 -3.63
CA LYS A 110 10.32 5.74 -3.61
C LYS A 110 10.78 4.86 -4.77
N LYS A 111 10.08 3.76 -5.02
CA LYS A 111 10.37 2.87 -6.13
C LYS A 111 10.11 3.54 -7.49
N THR A 112 8.99 4.26 -7.62
CA THR A 112 8.64 5.01 -8.84
C THR A 112 9.64 6.14 -9.10
N VAL A 113 10.04 6.88 -8.07
CA VAL A 113 11.04 7.94 -8.16
C VAL A 113 12.37 7.33 -8.59
N GLU A 114 12.84 6.27 -7.96
CA GLU A 114 14.06 5.58 -8.35
C GLU A 114 14.00 5.07 -9.80
N GLU A 115 12.89 4.46 -10.21
CA GLU A 115 12.68 3.98 -11.59
C GLU A 115 12.60 5.13 -12.62
N LEU A 116 12.11 6.30 -12.24
CA LEU A 116 12.07 7.49 -13.09
C LEU A 116 13.43 8.18 -13.19
N PHE A 117 14.21 8.17 -12.11
CA PHE A 117 15.53 8.82 -12.07
C PHE A 117 16.66 7.94 -12.62
N GLN A 118 16.49 6.62 -12.66
CA GLN A 118 17.48 5.70 -13.24
C GLN A 118 17.93 6.13 -14.66
N PRO A 119 17.02 6.45 -15.61
CA PRO A 119 17.43 6.93 -16.93
C PRO A 119 18.17 8.27 -16.91
N LEU A 120 17.97 9.12 -15.91
CA LEU A 120 18.68 10.41 -15.80
C LEU A 120 20.17 10.23 -15.46
N TYR A 121 20.53 9.17 -14.74
CA TYR A 121 21.93 8.84 -14.50
C TYR A 121 22.62 8.47 -15.82
N PHE A 122 21.97 7.69 -16.68
CA PHE A 122 22.50 7.39 -18.03
C PHE A 122 22.65 8.66 -18.87
N VAL A 123 21.67 9.57 -18.85
CA VAL A 123 21.75 10.84 -19.58
C VAL A 123 22.95 11.67 -19.11
N ARG A 124 23.19 11.72 -17.79
CA ARG A 124 24.37 12.41 -17.23
C ARG A 124 25.67 11.78 -17.74
N ASP A 125 25.78 10.45 -17.66
CA ASP A 125 26.99 9.74 -18.08
C ASP A 125 27.27 9.95 -19.58
N PHE A 126 26.22 10.00 -20.43
CA PHE A 126 26.36 10.35 -21.84
C PHE A 126 26.81 11.81 -22.07
N ILE A 127 26.31 12.74 -21.28
CA ILE A 127 26.75 14.16 -21.35
C ILE A 127 28.23 14.26 -20.95
N ASP A 128 28.65 13.58 -19.91
CA ASP A 128 30.04 13.57 -19.43
C ASP A 128 30.97 12.93 -20.50
N MET A 129 30.53 11.89 -21.19
CA MET A 129 31.24 11.30 -22.30
C MET A 129 31.40 12.28 -23.50
N LEU A 130 30.34 13.04 -23.82
CA LEU A 130 30.39 14.06 -24.89
C LEU A 130 31.30 15.24 -24.55
N ALA A 131 31.38 15.60 -23.24
CA ALA A 131 32.23 16.69 -22.75
C ALA A 131 33.71 16.31 -22.70
N GLY A 132 34.06 15.01 -22.64
CA GLY A 132 35.42 14.50 -22.54
C GLY A 132 36.29 14.61 -23.76
N GLY A 133 35.83 15.10 -24.88
CA GLY A 133 36.62 15.78 -25.96
C GLY A 133 37.39 14.92 -26.96
N ALA A 134 37.41 13.58 -26.88
CA ALA A 134 38.26 12.73 -27.74
C ALA A 134 37.46 11.74 -28.63
N MET A 135 36.28 12.12 -29.08
CA MET A 135 35.43 11.24 -29.90
C MET A 135 35.39 11.66 -31.37
N ASP A 136 35.34 10.67 -32.24
CA ASP A 136 35.06 10.88 -33.65
C ASP A 136 33.57 11.19 -33.90
N GLU A 137 33.27 11.65 -35.12
CA GLU A 137 31.91 12.08 -35.49
C GLU A 137 30.90 10.92 -35.50
N GLN A 138 31.32 9.70 -35.78
CA GLN A 138 30.49 8.50 -35.74
C GLN A 138 30.14 8.09 -34.32
N GLN A 139 31.09 8.17 -33.41
CA GLN A 139 30.88 7.89 -32.00
C GLN A 139 29.91 8.90 -31.35
N ARG A 140 30.06 10.20 -31.69
CA ARG A 140 29.13 11.25 -31.23
C ARG A 140 27.71 11.01 -31.73
N ALA A 141 27.54 10.66 -33.02
CA ALA A 141 26.21 10.40 -33.57
C ALA A 141 25.53 9.20 -32.91
N MET A 142 26.27 8.14 -32.58
CA MET A 142 25.74 6.98 -31.88
C MET A 142 25.30 7.31 -30.44
N ILE A 143 26.08 8.10 -29.72
CA ILE A 143 25.75 8.55 -28.38
C ILE A 143 24.49 9.42 -28.38
N VAL A 144 24.39 10.37 -29.31
CA VAL A 144 23.22 11.24 -29.44
C VAL A 144 21.96 10.41 -29.77
N ALA A 145 22.04 9.42 -30.65
CA ALA A 145 20.92 8.55 -30.97
C ALA A 145 20.44 7.72 -29.73
N ASN A 146 21.39 7.19 -28.96
CA ASN A 146 21.08 6.45 -27.75
C ASN A 146 20.43 7.37 -26.69
N LEU A 147 20.94 8.60 -26.54
CA LEU A 147 20.40 9.60 -25.62
C LEU A 147 18.97 9.99 -26.00
N GLN A 148 18.68 10.20 -27.29
CA GLN A 148 17.33 10.46 -27.78
C GLN A 148 16.37 9.30 -27.48
N SER A 149 16.84 8.05 -27.66
CA SER A 149 16.05 6.86 -27.35
C SER A 149 15.70 6.77 -25.86
N GLU A 150 16.68 6.99 -24.97
CA GLU A 150 16.44 6.92 -23.53
C GLU A 150 15.54 8.06 -23.02
N VAL A 151 15.73 9.28 -23.54
CA VAL A 151 14.85 10.42 -23.24
C VAL A 151 13.41 10.14 -23.73
N GLY A 152 13.25 9.53 -24.91
CA GLY A 152 11.96 9.13 -25.44
C GLY A 152 11.25 8.11 -24.54
N LYS A 153 11.97 7.11 -24.02
CA LYS A 153 11.43 6.14 -23.05
C LYS A 153 11.00 6.81 -21.73
N LEU A 154 11.82 7.75 -21.24
CA LEU A 154 11.51 8.52 -20.03
C LEU A 154 10.24 9.34 -20.19
N VAL A 155 10.11 10.07 -21.28
CA VAL A 155 8.90 10.87 -21.60
C VAL A 155 7.67 9.98 -21.72
N GLY A 156 7.80 8.78 -22.31
CA GLY A 156 6.73 7.80 -22.39
C GLY A 156 6.27 7.33 -20.99
N LYS A 157 7.22 6.99 -20.11
CA LYS A 157 6.92 6.61 -18.72
C LYS A 157 6.27 7.73 -17.94
N LEU A 158 6.75 8.97 -18.07
CA LEU A 158 6.15 10.13 -17.40
C LEU A 158 4.72 10.37 -17.87
N LYS A 159 4.44 10.29 -19.17
CA LYS A 159 3.08 10.46 -19.70
C LYS A 159 2.11 9.41 -19.16
N THR A 160 2.53 8.14 -19.07
CA THR A 160 1.69 7.07 -18.54
C THR A 160 1.47 7.18 -17.03
N HIS A 161 2.41 7.76 -16.30
CA HIS A 161 2.35 7.84 -14.85
C HIS A 161 1.56 9.03 -14.34
N PHE A 162 1.65 10.16 -15.03
CA PHE A 162 0.98 11.41 -14.61
C PHE A 162 -0.33 11.69 -15.35
N ASP A 163 -0.81 10.75 -16.20
CA ASP A 163 -2.08 10.87 -16.95
C ASP A 163 -2.31 12.28 -17.54
N VAL A 164 -1.22 12.85 -18.07
CA VAL A 164 -1.26 14.17 -18.72
C VAL A 164 -1.95 14.00 -20.05
N LYS A 165 -3.24 14.35 -20.05
CA LYS A 165 -4.04 14.51 -21.27
C LYS A 165 -3.57 15.70 -22.07
#